data_9ad42f953b7bca98778d51ad18112b1c
#
_entry.id   9ad42f953b7bca98778d51ad18112b1c
#
_cell.length_a   1.000
_cell.length_b   1.000
_cell.length_c   1.000
_cell.angle_alpha   90.00
_cell.angle_beta   90.00
_cell.angle_gamma   90.00
#
_symmetry.space_group_name_H-M   'P 1'
#
loop_
_entity.id
_entity.type
_entity.pdbx_description
1 polymer ?
#
loop_
_entity_poly.entity_id
_entity_poly.type
_entity_poly.pdbx_seq_one_letter_code
_entity_poly.pdbx_strand_id
1 'polypeptide(L)'
;MGMLSLDRRRNHQIELLTIIGEVEGHETVSGSTKATKYEHLLPKLAQIENSVQTDGVLILLNTLGGDVEAGLAIAEMLASLSKPTVSLVLGGSHSIGVPIAVSCDYSFIVPTGTMVIHPVRMNGMVIGVPQTFEYFKLIQDRITGFVCKHCKISRTKLEELMMETGFLTKDVGSILVGE
;
A
#
# COMPACT_ATOMS: atom_id res chain seq x y z
N MET A 1 -36.44 9.26 -15.72
CA MET A 1 -35.50 8.34 -16.33
C MET A 1 -34.47 9.19 -17.07
N GLY A 2 -33.42 9.62 -16.37
CA GLY A 2 -32.40 10.51 -16.90
C GLY A 2 -31.32 9.69 -17.62
N MET A 3 -31.22 9.84 -18.92
CA MET A 3 -30.12 9.32 -19.72
C MET A 3 -28.86 10.12 -19.40
N LEU A 4 -27.91 9.50 -18.69
CA LEU A 4 -26.54 9.99 -18.61
C LEU A 4 -25.94 9.84 -20.01
N SER A 5 -25.84 10.95 -20.77
CA SER A 5 -25.02 10.97 -21.98
C SER A 5 -23.55 10.91 -21.56
N LEU A 6 -22.93 9.76 -21.71
CA LEU A 6 -21.46 9.64 -21.66
C LEU A 6 -20.94 10.46 -22.85
N ASP A 7 -20.31 11.60 -22.56
CA ASP A 7 -19.61 12.38 -23.58
C ASP A 7 -18.38 11.60 -24.06
N ARG A 8 -18.55 10.83 -25.12
CA ARG A 8 -17.54 9.95 -25.73
C ARG A 8 -16.40 10.72 -26.43
N ARG A 9 -16.36 12.05 -26.33
CA ARG A 9 -15.40 12.88 -27.10
C ARG A 9 -14.23 13.41 -26.30
N ARG A 10 -14.18 13.22 -24.97
CA ARG A 10 -13.03 13.58 -24.17
C ARG A 10 -12.14 12.36 -24.00
N ASN A 11 -10.95 12.41 -24.59
CA ASN A 11 -9.90 11.42 -24.26
C ASN A 11 -9.47 11.66 -22.82
N HIS A 12 -9.89 10.79 -21.91
CA HIS A 12 -9.43 10.82 -20.52
C HIS A 12 -7.97 10.42 -20.46
N GLN A 13 -7.17 11.22 -19.80
CA GLN A 13 -5.76 10.93 -19.59
C GLN A 13 -5.56 10.32 -18.20
N ILE A 14 -5.30 9.02 -18.19
CA ILE A 14 -5.01 8.26 -16.97
C ILE A 14 -3.50 8.07 -16.86
N GLU A 15 -2.93 8.52 -15.76
CA GLU A 15 -1.53 8.25 -15.42
C GLU A 15 -1.40 6.85 -14.84
N LEU A 16 -0.43 6.10 -15.36
CA LEU A 16 -0.10 4.76 -14.89
C LEU A 16 1.14 4.82 -14.00
N LEU A 17 1.00 4.34 -12.78
CA LEU A 17 2.12 4.15 -11.84
C LEU A 17 2.27 2.67 -11.50
N THR A 18 3.49 2.26 -11.21
CA THR A 18 3.79 0.89 -10.81
C THR A 18 4.56 0.87 -9.50
N ILE A 19 4.16 -0.02 -8.59
CA ILE A 19 4.89 -0.33 -7.35
C ILE A 19 5.23 -1.81 -7.42
N ILE A 20 6.46 -2.09 -7.83
CA ILE A 20 6.95 -3.43 -8.14
C ILE A 20 8.25 -3.68 -7.37
N GLY A 21 8.34 -4.88 -6.77
CA GLY A 21 9.48 -5.27 -5.95
C GLY A 21 9.38 -4.72 -4.54
N GLU A 22 10.52 -4.48 -3.90
CA GLU A 22 10.59 -3.97 -2.54
C GLU A 22 10.33 -2.46 -2.50
N VAL A 23 9.61 -1.99 -1.49
CA VAL A 23 9.46 -0.55 -1.22
C VAL A 23 10.74 -0.07 -0.54
N GLU A 24 11.59 0.62 -1.31
CA GLU A 24 12.87 1.14 -0.83
C GLU A 24 12.65 2.48 -0.12
N GLY A 25 13.21 2.59 1.09
CA GLY A 25 13.14 3.78 1.92
C GLY A 25 14.48 4.52 1.99
N HIS A 26 14.90 4.83 3.23
CA HIS A 26 16.15 5.58 3.47
C HIS A 26 17.42 4.74 3.25
N GLU A 27 17.30 3.41 3.36
CA GLU A 27 18.40 2.50 3.08
C GLU A 27 18.23 1.91 1.68
N THR A 28 19.32 1.90 0.92
CA THR A 28 19.33 1.32 -0.42
C THR A 28 19.32 -0.20 -0.33
N VAL A 29 18.34 -0.84 -0.97
CA VAL A 29 18.33 -2.30 -1.09
C VAL A 29 19.45 -2.79 -2.01
N SER A 30 19.79 -4.09 -1.91
CA SER A 30 20.80 -4.72 -2.75
C SER A 30 20.57 -4.43 -4.24
N GLY A 31 21.64 -4.13 -4.99
CA GLY A 31 21.57 -3.85 -6.42
C GLY A 31 20.99 -4.99 -7.29
N SER A 32 20.84 -6.20 -6.73
CA SER A 32 20.15 -7.33 -7.37
C SER A 32 18.65 -7.38 -7.07
N THR A 33 18.16 -6.57 -6.12
CA THR A 33 16.74 -6.52 -5.71
C THR A 33 16.00 -5.50 -6.55
N LYS A 34 14.86 -5.91 -7.12
CA LYS A 34 13.94 -4.95 -7.74
C LYS A 34 13.25 -4.13 -6.66
N ALA A 35 13.28 -2.82 -6.78
CA ALA A 35 12.69 -1.92 -5.81
C ALA A 35 11.94 -0.77 -6.46
N THR A 36 10.94 -0.28 -5.74
CA THR A 36 10.28 0.99 -6.01
C THR A 36 10.79 2.01 -5.00
N LYS A 37 11.45 3.06 -5.50
CA LYS A 37 12.04 4.12 -4.70
C LYS A 37 11.02 5.20 -4.41
N TYR A 38 10.72 5.42 -3.13
CA TYR A 38 9.69 6.39 -2.73
C TYR A 38 10.06 7.83 -3.12
N GLU A 39 11.35 8.19 -3.10
CA GLU A 39 11.83 9.52 -3.50
C GLU A 39 11.64 9.81 -4.99
N HIS A 40 11.42 8.78 -5.83
CA HIS A 40 11.06 8.96 -7.23
C HIS A 40 9.54 9.03 -7.41
N LEU A 41 8.78 8.31 -6.57
CA LEU A 41 7.33 8.21 -6.69
C LEU A 41 6.62 9.45 -6.12
N LEU A 42 7.05 9.98 -4.98
CA LEU A 42 6.41 11.14 -4.35
C LEU A 42 6.41 12.40 -5.24
N PRO A 43 7.54 12.79 -5.89
CA PRO A 43 7.52 13.91 -6.83
C PRO A 43 6.61 13.67 -8.05
N LYS A 44 6.52 12.41 -8.53
CA LYS A 44 5.62 12.07 -9.63
C LYS A 44 4.15 12.23 -9.22
N LEU A 45 3.77 11.81 -8.01
CA LEU A 45 2.43 12.03 -7.47
C LEU A 45 2.10 13.52 -7.31
N ALA A 46 3.06 14.32 -6.86
CA ALA A 46 2.89 15.77 -6.79
C ALA A 46 2.73 16.42 -8.17
N GLN A 47 3.45 15.95 -9.20
CA GLN A 47 3.26 16.38 -10.58
C GLN A 47 1.86 16.02 -11.11
N ILE A 48 1.38 14.82 -10.81
CA ILE A 48 0.04 14.37 -11.18
C ILE A 48 -1.01 15.26 -10.53
N GLU A 49 -0.90 15.56 -9.25
CA GLU A 49 -1.83 16.45 -8.54
C GLU A 49 -1.94 17.81 -9.21
N ASN A 50 -0.81 18.39 -9.61
CA ASN A 50 -0.77 19.70 -10.26
C ASN A 50 -1.13 19.68 -11.76
N SER A 51 -1.22 18.52 -12.39
CA SER A 51 -1.52 18.39 -13.83
C SER A 51 -3.00 18.66 -14.11
N VAL A 52 -3.29 19.64 -14.94
CA VAL A 52 -4.65 19.90 -15.45
C VAL A 52 -5.08 18.90 -16.53
N GLN A 53 -4.15 18.12 -17.06
CA GLN A 53 -4.42 17.15 -18.14
C GLN A 53 -4.77 15.77 -17.58
N THR A 54 -4.28 15.43 -16.39
CA THR A 54 -4.50 14.12 -15.78
C THR A 54 -5.90 14.05 -15.17
N ASP A 55 -6.71 13.11 -15.62
CA ASP A 55 -8.08 12.87 -15.15
C ASP A 55 -8.16 11.81 -14.04
N GLY A 56 -7.13 10.97 -13.87
CA GLY A 56 -7.08 9.94 -12.83
C GLY A 56 -5.78 9.17 -12.83
N VAL A 57 -5.60 8.30 -11.85
CA VAL A 57 -4.39 7.50 -11.65
C VAL A 57 -4.73 6.03 -11.48
N LEU A 58 -4.02 5.18 -12.21
CA LEU A 58 -4.04 3.73 -12.02
C LEU A 58 -2.70 3.27 -11.43
N ILE A 59 -2.75 2.60 -10.29
CA ILE A 59 -1.59 2.06 -9.60
C ILE A 59 -1.57 0.53 -9.73
N LEU A 60 -0.56 -0.01 -10.40
CA LEU A 60 -0.34 -1.46 -10.49
C LEU A 60 0.61 -1.90 -9.37
N LEU A 61 0.19 -2.90 -8.61
CA LEU A 61 0.88 -3.39 -7.42
C LEU A 61 1.35 -4.83 -7.62
N ASN A 62 2.64 -5.05 -7.40
CA ASN A 62 3.25 -6.36 -7.21
C ASN A 62 4.48 -6.22 -6.30
N THR A 63 4.24 -6.13 -4.99
CA THR A 63 5.26 -5.85 -3.98
C THR A 63 5.19 -6.83 -2.81
N LEU A 64 6.34 -7.15 -2.26
CA LEU A 64 6.47 -7.91 -1.02
C LEU A 64 6.46 -7.01 0.23
N GLY A 65 6.34 -5.70 0.05
CA GLY A 65 6.47 -4.70 1.11
C GLY A 65 7.87 -4.10 1.14
N GLY A 66 8.34 -3.68 2.29
CA GLY A 66 9.65 -3.05 2.48
C GLY A 66 9.65 -2.02 3.60
N ASP A 67 10.27 -0.86 3.37
CA ASP A 67 10.37 0.22 4.36
C ASP A 67 8.99 0.79 4.73
N VAL A 68 8.72 0.81 6.04
CA VAL A 68 7.41 1.22 6.58
C VAL A 68 7.16 2.71 6.39
N GLU A 69 8.16 3.54 6.64
CA GLU A 69 7.99 5.00 6.55
C GLU A 69 7.80 5.42 5.09
N ALA A 70 8.56 4.84 4.17
CA ALA A 70 8.40 5.07 2.73
C ALA A 70 7.01 4.59 2.24
N GLY A 71 6.58 3.41 2.66
CA GLY A 71 5.28 2.87 2.29
C GLY A 71 4.11 3.67 2.82
N LEU A 72 4.16 4.13 4.08
CA LEU A 72 3.15 5.05 4.63
C LEU A 72 3.17 6.40 3.92
N ALA A 73 4.35 6.96 3.60
CA ALA A 73 4.43 8.22 2.84
C ALA A 73 3.76 8.10 1.47
N ILE A 74 3.99 6.98 0.75
CA ILE A 74 3.31 6.70 -0.52
C ILE A 74 1.79 6.58 -0.33
N ALA A 75 1.35 5.82 0.68
CA ALA A 75 -0.06 5.59 0.94
C ALA A 75 -0.81 6.89 1.30
N GLU A 76 -0.24 7.73 2.18
CA GLU A 76 -0.81 9.03 2.55
C GLU A 76 -0.83 9.98 1.35
N MET A 77 0.21 10.01 0.52
CA MET A 77 0.25 10.85 -0.68
C MET A 77 -0.82 10.41 -1.69
N LEU A 78 -1.00 9.10 -1.92
CA LEU A 78 -2.07 8.59 -2.78
C LEU A 78 -3.46 8.95 -2.25
N ALA A 79 -3.69 8.76 -0.95
CA ALA A 79 -4.96 9.10 -0.30
C ALA A 79 -5.26 10.61 -0.27
N SER A 80 -4.25 11.46 -0.46
CA SER A 80 -4.40 12.93 -0.48
C SER A 80 -4.64 13.52 -1.86
N LEU A 81 -4.51 12.72 -2.94
CA LEU A 81 -4.74 13.21 -4.29
C LEU A 81 -6.21 13.64 -4.47
N SER A 82 -6.41 14.77 -5.14
CA SER A 82 -7.75 15.26 -5.52
C SER A 82 -8.33 14.54 -6.76
N LYS A 83 -7.50 13.77 -7.44
CA LYS A 83 -7.86 13.03 -8.66
C LYS A 83 -8.31 11.62 -8.32
N PRO A 84 -9.27 11.06 -9.09
CA PRO A 84 -9.68 9.66 -8.93
C PRO A 84 -8.50 8.70 -9.00
N THR A 85 -8.41 7.81 -8.03
CA THR A 85 -7.33 6.84 -7.89
C THR A 85 -7.86 5.41 -7.86
N VAL A 86 -7.17 4.53 -8.57
CA VAL A 86 -7.48 3.08 -8.60
C VAL A 86 -6.21 2.29 -8.34
N SER A 87 -6.24 1.39 -7.40
CA SER A 87 -5.19 0.39 -7.21
C SER A 87 -5.61 -0.97 -7.76
N LEU A 88 -4.68 -1.67 -8.39
CA LEU A 88 -4.86 -3.04 -8.89
C LEU A 88 -3.69 -3.91 -8.44
N VAL A 89 -3.97 -4.85 -7.55
CA VAL A 89 -3.01 -5.87 -7.12
C VAL A 89 -2.99 -7.00 -8.15
N LEU A 90 -1.88 -7.11 -8.89
CA LEU A 90 -1.69 -8.09 -9.97
C LEU A 90 -1.02 -9.41 -9.51
N GLY A 91 -0.17 -9.34 -8.49
CA GLY A 91 0.51 -10.49 -7.90
C GLY A 91 0.40 -10.44 -6.40
N GLY A 92 1.30 -9.70 -5.75
CA GLY A 92 1.27 -9.50 -4.31
C GLY A 92 1.15 -8.03 -3.91
N SER A 93 0.51 -7.77 -2.78
CA SER A 93 0.64 -6.49 -2.06
C SER A 93 0.76 -6.81 -0.57
N HIS A 94 1.99 -7.16 -0.17
CA HIS A 94 2.25 -7.74 1.13
C HIS A 94 2.77 -6.69 2.11
N SER A 95 2.56 -6.93 3.42
CA SER A 95 3.13 -6.08 4.47
C SER A 95 2.73 -4.61 4.29
N ILE A 96 3.69 -3.69 4.16
CA ILE A 96 3.43 -2.26 3.92
C ILE A 96 2.79 -1.99 2.54
N GLY A 97 2.77 -2.96 1.65
CA GLY A 97 1.98 -2.89 0.41
C GLY A 97 0.46 -2.88 0.66
N VAL A 98 -0.01 -3.41 1.80
CA VAL A 98 -1.45 -3.41 2.14
C VAL A 98 -1.99 -2.00 2.33
N PRO A 99 -1.42 -1.11 3.16
CA PRO A 99 -1.82 0.29 3.22
C PRO A 99 -1.80 0.98 1.85
N ILE A 100 -0.77 0.74 1.04
CA ILE A 100 -0.68 1.32 -0.30
C ILE A 100 -1.86 0.86 -1.18
N ALA A 101 -2.20 -0.43 -1.15
CA ALA A 101 -3.30 -0.96 -1.94
C ALA A 101 -4.66 -0.34 -1.56
N VAL A 102 -4.91 -0.10 -0.27
CA VAL A 102 -6.20 0.42 0.21
C VAL A 102 -6.27 1.95 0.26
N SER A 103 -5.19 2.65 -0.09
CA SER A 103 -5.13 4.12 -0.05
C SER A 103 -5.91 4.81 -1.17
N CYS A 104 -6.22 4.09 -2.25
CA CYS A 104 -6.93 4.61 -3.41
C CYS A 104 -8.45 4.63 -3.21
N ASP A 105 -9.16 5.45 -4.00
CA ASP A 105 -10.64 5.51 -3.97
C ASP A 105 -11.26 4.16 -4.27
N TYR A 106 -10.65 3.40 -5.19
CA TYR A 106 -11.05 2.04 -5.53
C TYR A 106 -9.84 1.11 -5.52
N SER A 107 -10.00 -0.05 -4.89
CA SER A 107 -8.97 -1.08 -4.78
C SER A 107 -9.46 -2.40 -5.32
N PHE A 108 -8.66 -3.00 -6.20
CA PHE A 108 -8.96 -4.29 -6.82
C PHE A 108 -7.80 -5.25 -6.62
N ILE A 109 -8.12 -6.52 -6.54
CA ILE A 109 -7.17 -7.63 -6.54
C ILE A 109 -7.61 -8.66 -7.57
N VAL A 110 -6.68 -9.13 -8.40
CA VAL A 110 -6.99 -10.21 -9.36
C VAL A 110 -7.18 -11.54 -8.63
N PRO A 111 -7.93 -12.51 -9.18
CA PRO A 111 -8.23 -13.79 -8.51
C PRO A 111 -6.99 -14.57 -8.05
N THR A 112 -5.86 -14.42 -8.73
CA THR A 112 -4.58 -15.05 -8.35
C THR A 112 -3.70 -14.15 -7.47
N GLY A 113 -4.15 -12.93 -7.18
CA GLY A 113 -3.43 -11.98 -6.35
C GLY A 113 -3.52 -12.33 -4.86
N THR A 114 -2.52 -11.90 -4.09
CA THR A 114 -2.46 -12.14 -2.65
C THR A 114 -2.11 -10.88 -1.88
N MET A 115 -2.65 -10.76 -0.68
CA MET A 115 -2.25 -9.75 0.30
C MET A 115 -1.86 -10.46 1.60
N VAL A 116 -0.66 -10.19 2.09
CA VAL A 116 -0.18 -10.77 3.36
C VAL A 116 -0.20 -9.69 4.42
N ILE A 117 -0.99 -9.95 5.47
CA ILE A 117 -1.15 -9.08 6.63
C ILE A 117 -0.42 -9.74 7.80
N HIS A 118 0.51 -9.02 8.42
CA HIS A 118 1.28 -9.48 9.56
C HIS A 118 1.67 -8.30 10.47
N PRO A 119 2.06 -8.54 11.73
CA PRO A 119 2.57 -7.49 12.61
C PRO A 119 3.88 -6.90 12.10
N VAL A 120 4.20 -5.70 12.57
CA VAL A 120 5.50 -5.08 12.30
C VAL A 120 6.63 -5.98 12.81
N ARG A 121 7.64 -6.16 11.98
CA ARG A 121 8.83 -6.98 12.28
C ARG A 121 10.06 -6.10 12.35
N MET A 122 11.01 -6.54 13.16
CA MET A 122 12.32 -5.93 13.24
C MET A 122 13.41 -6.98 13.08
N ASN A 123 14.43 -6.61 12.31
CA ASN A 123 15.71 -7.33 12.30
C ASN A 123 16.78 -6.37 12.80
N GLY A 124 17.59 -6.82 13.76
CA GLY A 124 18.71 -6.03 14.24
C GLY A 124 18.91 -6.07 15.76
N MET A 125 19.86 -5.25 16.24
CA MET A 125 20.17 -5.10 17.66
C MET A 125 19.12 -4.22 18.33
N VAL A 126 18.58 -4.68 19.47
CA VAL A 126 17.66 -3.89 20.29
C VAL A 126 18.45 -3.21 21.40
N ILE A 127 18.43 -1.88 21.42
CA ILE A 127 18.98 -1.05 22.47
C ILE A 127 17.82 -0.35 23.18
N GLY A 128 17.66 -0.56 24.49
CA GLY A 128 16.56 0.02 25.23
C GLY A 128 15.22 -0.69 24.95
N VAL A 129 15.04 -1.89 25.52
CA VAL A 129 13.89 -2.77 25.26
C VAL A 129 12.53 -2.07 25.43
N PRO A 130 12.25 -1.31 26.53
CA PRO A 130 10.95 -0.65 26.68
C PRO A 130 10.68 0.39 25.58
N GLN A 131 11.67 1.23 25.27
CA GLN A 131 11.53 2.28 24.26
C GLN A 131 11.34 1.70 22.87
N THR A 132 12.06 0.62 22.56
CA THR A 132 11.91 -0.10 21.29
C THR A 132 10.50 -0.70 21.16
N PHE A 133 10.00 -1.31 22.23
CA PHE A 133 8.63 -1.87 22.24
C PHE A 133 7.56 -0.78 21.99
N GLU A 134 7.65 0.34 22.70
CA GLU A 134 6.70 1.46 22.52
C GLU A 134 6.80 2.06 21.10
N TYR A 135 7.99 2.14 20.53
CA TYR A 135 8.19 2.59 19.16
C TYR A 135 7.50 1.66 18.14
N PHE A 136 7.70 0.34 18.25
CA PHE A 136 7.05 -0.63 17.36
C PHE A 136 5.55 -0.65 17.50
N LYS A 137 5.06 -0.49 18.72
CA LYS A 137 3.63 -0.35 18.99
C LYS A 137 3.06 0.89 18.28
N LEU A 138 3.75 2.01 18.35
CA LEU A 138 3.37 3.23 17.62
C LEU A 138 3.31 3.00 16.11
N ILE A 139 4.31 2.34 15.53
CA ILE A 139 4.32 2.01 14.10
C ILE A 139 3.14 1.09 13.76
N GLN A 140 2.91 0.04 14.55
CA GLN A 140 1.79 -0.87 14.38
C GLN A 140 0.44 -0.12 14.43
N ASP A 141 0.27 0.79 15.35
CA ASP A 141 -0.93 1.61 15.51
C ASP A 141 -1.15 2.56 14.31
N ARG A 142 -0.09 3.11 13.75
CA ARG A 142 -0.16 3.95 12.53
C ARG A 142 -0.65 3.14 11.33
N ILE A 143 -0.09 1.94 11.11
CA ILE A 143 -0.48 1.05 10.00
C ILE A 143 -1.94 0.61 10.17
N THR A 144 -2.32 0.09 11.35
CA THR A 144 -3.69 -0.36 11.59
C THR A 144 -4.70 0.77 11.50
N GLY A 145 -4.37 1.93 12.04
CA GLY A 145 -5.19 3.14 11.94
C GLY A 145 -5.43 3.57 10.50
N PHE A 146 -4.37 3.59 9.68
CA PHE A 146 -4.47 3.91 8.26
C PHE A 146 -5.37 2.91 7.50
N VAL A 147 -5.13 1.62 7.65
CA VAL A 147 -5.91 0.58 6.97
C VAL A 147 -7.39 0.64 7.37
N CYS A 148 -7.70 0.76 8.67
CA CYS A 148 -9.08 0.87 9.14
C CYS A 148 -9.79 2.15 8.68
N LYS A 149 -9.06 3.23 8.42
CA LYS A 149 -9.62 4.47 7.87
C LYS A 149 -9.99 4.33 6.39
N HIS A 150 -9.23 3.54 5.64
CA HIS A 150 -9.34 3.43 4.17
C HIS A 150 -10.08 2.17 3.70
N CYS A 151 -10.45 1.26 4.59
CA CYS A 151 -11.29 0.11 4.23
C CYS A 151 -12.32 -0.21 5.34
N LYS A 152 -13.27 -1.09 5.01
CA LYS A 152 -14.41 -1.42 5.92
C LYS A 152 -14.06 -2.46 6.99
N ILE A 153 -12.79 -2.74 7.24
CA ILE A 153 -12.37 -3.70 8.26
C ILE A 153 -12.36 -3.05 9.63
N SER A 154 -12.86 -3.74 10.66
CA SER A 154 -12.71 -3.28 12.03
C SER A 154 -11.27 -3.48 12.52
N ARG A 155 -10.82 -2.64 13.45
CA ARG A 155 -9.49 -2.78 14.06
C ARG A 155 -9.29 -4.17 14.68
N THR A 156 -10.27 -4.65 15.44
CA THR A 156 -10.22 -5.97 16.05
C THR A 156 -10.01 -7.07 15.01
N LYS A 157 -10.77 -7.01 13.90
CA LYS A 157 -10.62 -8.03 12.83
C LYS A 157 -9.28 -7.95 12.12
N LEU A 158 -8.76 -6.75 11.90
CA LEU A 158 -7.42 -6.56 11.30
C LEU A 158 -6.34 -7.12 12.23
N GLU A 159 -6.40 -6.83 13.54
CA GLU A 159 -5.45 -7.34 14.53
C GLU A 159 -5.54 -8.87 14.68
N GLU A 160 -6.73 -9.46 14.63
CA GLU A 160 -6.90 -10.93 14.58
C GLU A 160 -6.17 -11.52 13.37
N LEU A 161 -6.39 -10.98 12.16
CA LEU A 161 -5.73 -11.44 10.94
C LEU A 161 -4.21 -11.30 11.02
N MET A 162 -3.70 -10.24 11.66
CA MET A 162 -2.27 -10.03 11.86
C MET A 162 -1.64 -11.08 12.76
N MET A 163 -2.39 -11.57 13.74
CA MET A 163 -1.90 -12.51 14.77
C MET A 163 -2.27 -13.96 14.49
N GLU A 164 -2.92 -14.25 13.37
CA GLU A 164 -3.33 -15.60 13.00
C GLU A 164 -2.11 -16.51 12.80
N THR A 165 -2.24 -17.76 13.20
CA THR A 165 -1.18 -18.77 13.08
C THR A 165 -1.59 -19.87 12.13
N GLY A 166 -0.64 -20.42 11.38
CA GLY A 166 -0.86 -21.58 10.53
C GLY A 166 -0.89 -21.29 9.01
N PHE A 167 -1.12 -20.05 8.59
CA PHE A 167 -1.04 -19.69 7.17
C PHE A 167 0.39 -19.36 6.73
N LEU A 168 1.16 -18.71 7.57
CA LEU A 168 2.57 -18.44 7.30
C LEU A 168 3.43 -19.50 8.00
N THR A 169 4.22 -20.21 7.23
CA THR A 169 4.97 -21.41 7.71
C THR A 169 5.94 -21.17 8.84
N LYS A 170 6.37 -19.95 9.06
CA LYS A 170 7.38 -19.58 10.08
C LYS A 170 7.04 -18.29 10.84
N ASP A 171 5.80 -17.80 10.74
CA ASP A 171 5.43 -16.51 11.31
C ASP A 171 3.92 -16.42 11.56
N VAL A 172 3.50 -15.33 12.22
CA VAL A 172 2.08 -14.99 12.38
C VAL A 172 1.62 -14.05 11.26
N GLY A 173 0.37 -14.14 10.87
CA GLY A 173 -0.26 -13.34 9.84
C GLY A 173 -1.19 -14.13 8.95
N SER A 174 -1.94 -13.43 8.12
CA SER A 174 -2.92 -14.02 7.20
C SER A 174 -2.58 -13.72 5.75
N ILE A 175 -2.96 -14.66 4.87
CA ILE A 175 -2.92 -14.50 3.43
C ILE A 175 -4.36 -14.32 2.94
N LEU A 176 -4.65 -13.17 2.35
CA LEU A 176 -5.90 -12.90 1.65
C LEU A 176 -5.67 -13.13 0.16
N VAL A 177 -6.63 -13.79 -0.49
CA VAL A 177 -6.57 -14.12 -1.92
C VAL A 177 -7.71 -13.40 -2.62
N GLY A 178 -7.51 -13.00 -3.86
CA GLY A 178 -8.55 -12.41 -4.70
C GLY A 178 -9.65 -13.42 -5.03
N GLU A 179 -10.89 -12.92 -5.23
CA GLU A 179 -12.06 -13.68 -5.62
C GLU A 179 -12.50 -13.32 -7.04
#